data_154dba9535a08b03cec75eed5e1aa944
#
_entry.id   154dba9535a08b03cec75eed5e1aa944
#
_cell.length_a   1.000
_cell.length_b   1.000
_cell.length_c   1.000
_cell.angle_alpha   90.00
_cell.angle_beta   90.00
_cell.angle_gamma   90.00
#
_symmetry.space_group_name_H-M   'P 1'
#
loop_
_entity.id
_entity.type
_entity.pdbx_description
1 polymer ?
#
loop_
_entity_poly.entity_id
_entity_poly.type
_entity_poly.pdbx_seq_one_letter_code
_entity_poly.pdbx_strand_id
1 'polypeptide(L)'
;MQINFQILWLRLRASIRHLFGAWNTRGEGIHSPYLFYLTNSLLWDDNAFYCWKAIEQQRALFQSNTQELKVKDYGTGNLGKEVDIRRVCDIANTSLEKPEVAQLFFRWLVFLSQQAQKPLTIFELGTSLGITTSYLAKPHSRNRVITFEGSKEIAHQALQLWQRLGIDNIELKIGNIDSTLSGALSGNKVDFAFVDANHTYDATMRYVHQLLKHIHPKTIIAIDDIHYSEEMERAWSELQQMPQVTTTMDFLHVGVLFFDPHYIQRNYRIKLKKHPLI
;
A
#
# COMPACT_ATOMS: atom_id res chain seq x y z
N MET A 1 -27.05 -4.05 2.83
CA MET A 1 -25.94 -3.43 2.08
C MET A 1 -26.44 -3.22 0.65
N GLN A 2 -26.82 -1.99 0.28
CA GLN A 2 -27.20 -1.69 -1.11
C GLN A 2 -25.91 -1.73 -1.96
N ILE A 3 -25.88 -2.65 -2.91
CA ILE A 3 -24.78 -2.72 -3.88
C ILE A 3 -24.87 -1.44 -4.73
N ASN A 4 -23.88 -0.56 -4.62
CA ASN A 4 -23.82 0.62 -5.46
C ASN A 4 -23.43 0.19 -6.89
N PHE A 5 -24.42 0.09 -7.78
CA PHE A 5 -24.24 -0.32 -9.17
C PHE A 5 -23.21 0.51 -9.92
N GLN A 6 -23.04 1.79 -9.58
CA GLN A 6 -22.02 2.67 -10.18
C GLN A 6 -20.61 2.18 -9.84
N ILE A 7 -20.33 1.86 -8.57
CA ILE A 7 -19.02 1.33 -8.14
C ILE A 7 -18.73 -0.01 -8.82
N LEU A 8 -19.72 -0.91 -8.88
CA LEU A 8 -19.55 -2.20 -9.54
C LEU A 8 -19.24 -2.04 -11.04
N TRP A 9 -19.93 -1.15 -11.71
CA TRP A 9 -19.73 -0.86 -13.12
C TRP A 9 -18.34 -0.24 -13.39
N LEU A 10 -17.91 0.70 -12.55
CA LEU A 10 -16.58 1.31 -12.64
C LEU A 10 -15.47 0.27 -12.49
N ARG A 11 -15.56 -0.59 -11.48
CA ARG A 11 -14.61 -1.69 -11.24
C ARG A 11 -14.58 -2.68 -12.40
N LEU A 12 -15.74 -3.03 -12.97
CA LEU A 12 -15.82 -3.89 -14.15
C LEU A 12 -15.16 -3.23 -15.37
N ARG A 13 -15.45 -1.95 -15.62
CA ARG A 13 -14.84 -1.16 -16.68
C ARG A 13 -13.33 -1.06 -16.52
N ALA A 14 -12.84 -0.79 -15.31
CA ALA A 14 -11.42 -0.75 -15.01
C ALA A 14 -10.77 -2.13 -15.24
N SER A 15 -11.40 -3.22 -14.79
CA SER A 15 -10.93 -4.59 -15.00
C SER A 15 -10.86 -4.96 -16.48
N ILE A 16 -11.88 -4.62 -17.27
CA ILE A 16 -11.89 -4.84 -18.73
C ILE A 16 -10.77 -4.04 -19.39
N ARG A 17 -10.66 -2.74 -19.08
CA ARG A 17 -9.63 -1.84 -19.61
C ARG A 17 -8.22 -2.32 -19.25
N HIS A 18 -8.03 -2.84 -18.03
CA HIS A 18 -6.78 -3.41 -17.60
C HIS A 18 -6.48 -4.75 -18.29
N LEU A 19 -7.47 -5.62 -18.45
CA LEU A 19 -7.32 -6.92 -19.10
C LEU A 19 -6.82 -6.79 -20.54
N PHE A 20 -7.39 -5.82 -21.30
CA PHE A 20 -7.01 -5.56 -22.69
C PHE A 20 -5.80 -4.62 -22.83
N GLY A 21 -5.45 -3.85 -21.80
CA GLY A 21 -4.37 -2.87 -21.82
C GLY A 21 -3.09 -3.27 -21.09
N ALA A 22 -3.08 -4.38 -20.35
CA ALA A 22 -1.92 -4.83 -19.59
C ALA A 22 -1.00 -5.72 -20.45
N TRP A 23 -0.25 -5.09 -21.36
CA TRP A 23 0.63 -5.76 -22.32
C TRP A 23 2.05 -5.97 -21.77
N ASN A 24 2.45 -5.18 -20.80
CA ASN A 24 3.83 -5.12 -20.31
C ASN A 24 4.13 -6.14 -19.19
N THR A 25 3.45 -7.26 -19.18
CA THR A 25 3.46 -8.24 -18.08
C THR A 25 4.85 -8.87 -17.84
N ARG A 26 5.70 -8.92 -18.87
CA ARG A 26 7.09 -9.42 -18.77
C ARG A 26 8.12 -8.38 -19.20
N GLY A 27 7.81 -7.11 -19.03
CA GLY A 27 8.74 -6.03 -19.36
C GLY A 27 8.74 -5.60 -20.81
N GLU A 28 7.82 -6.12 -21.64
CA GLU A 28 7.69 -5.70 -23.03
C GLU A 28 7.48 -4.20 -23.12
N GLY A 29 8.35 -3.51 -23.87
CA GLY A 29 8.30 -2.06 -24.05
C GLY A 29 8.72 -1.23 -22.84
N ILE A 30 9.29 -1.85 -21.80
CA ILE A 30 9.90 -1.15 -20.67
C ILE A 30 11.39 -0.95 -20.99
N HIS A 31 11.76 0.33 -21.21
CA HIS A 31 13.13 0.68 -21.64
C HIS A 31 14.08 1.02 -20.48
N SER A 32 13.55 1.22 -19.26
CA SER A 32 14.40 1.40 -18.07
C SER A 32 14.89 0.02 -17.59
N PRO A 33 16.23 -0.21 -17.47
CA PRO A 33 16.78 -1.47 -16.96
C PRO A 33 16.26 -1.81 -15.55
N TYR A 34 16.10 -0.78 -14.69
CA TYR A 34 15.58 -0.96 -13.35
C TYR A 34 14.10 -1.38 -13.36
N LEU A 35 13.23 -0.67 -14.12
CA LEU A 35 11.82 -1.01 -14.21
C LEU A 35 11.60 -2.35 -14.93
N PHE A 36 12.42 -2.67 -15.91
CA PHE A 36 12.44 -3.99 -16.56
C PHE A 36 12.77 -5.10 -15.57
N TYR A 37 13.78 -4.88 -14.71
CA TYR A 37 14.13 -5.83 -13.65
C TYR A 37 12.96 -5.97 -12.65
N LEU A 38 12.34 -4.89 -12.21
CA LEU A 38 11.17 -4.93 -11.32
C LEU A 38 10.04 -5.78 -11.91
N THR A 39 9.73 -5.59 -13.18
CA THR A 39 8.65 -6.33 -13.86
C THR A 39 9.00 -7.78 -14.15
N ASN A 40 10.22 -8.06 -14.57
CA ASN A 40 10.60 -9.40 -14.98
C ASN A 40 11.04 -10.30 -13.83
N SER A 41 11.76 -9.75 -12.86
CA SER A 41 12.35 -10.55 -11.79
C SER A 41 11.49 -10.56 -10.53
N LEU A 42 11.01 -9.39 -10.07
CA LEU A 42 10.31 -9.32 -8.79
C LEU A 42 8.82 -9.70 -8.88
N LEU A 43 8.14 -9.39 -10.00
CA LEU A 43 6.74 -9.78 -10.20
C LEU A 43 6.57 -11.27 -10.44
N TRP A 44 7.58 -11.92 -11.02
CA TRP A 44 7.53 -13.33 -11.39
C TRP A 44 8.35 -14.25 -10.47
N ASP A 45 8.90 -13.68 -9.38
CA ASP A 45 9.60 -14.46 -8.38
C ASP A 45 8.61 -15.35 -7.60
N ASP A 46 8.76 -16.68 -7.77
CA ASP A 46 7.94 -17.69 -7.10
C ASP A 46 8.55 -18.14 -5.76
N ASN A 47 9.67 -17.55 -5.34
CA ASN A 47 10.30 -17.91 -4.08
C ASN A 47 9.43 -17.46 -2.90
N ALA A 48 9.15 -18.39 -2.01
CA ALA A 48 8.51 -18.12 -0.74
C ALA A 48 9.56 -17.64 0.28
N PHE A 49 9.22 -16.57 0.99
CA PHE A 49 10.07 -16.08 2.07
C PHE A 49 9.63 -16.65 3.42
N TYR A 50 10.61 -16.92 4.29
CA TYR A 50 10.42 -17.60 5.58
C TYR A 50 9.33 -16.99 6.47
N CYS A 51 9.12 -15.67 6.40
CA CYS A 51 8.17 -14.96 7.24
C CYS A 51 6.73 -14.98 6.72
N TRP A 52 6.50 -15.26 5.43
CA TRP A 52 5.17 -15.14 4.83
C TRP A 52 4.16 -16.10 5.43
N LYS A 53 4.55 -17.36 5.65
CA LYS A 53 3.67 -18.35 6.26
C LYS A 53 3.17 -17.90 7.64
N ALA A 54 4.06 -17.36 8.47
CA ALA A 54 3.69 -16.88 9.79
C ALA A 54 2.74 -15.66 9.72
N ILE A 55 2.95 -14.73 8.78
CA ILE A 55 2.07 -13.57 8.57
C ILE A 55 0.69 -14.03 8.09
N GLU A 56 0.63 -14.94 7.10
CA GLU A 56 -0.65 -15.42 6.56
C GLU A 56 -1.43 -16.29 7.58
N GLN A 57 -0.76 -16.99 8.47
CA GLN A 57 -1.41 -17.65 9.62
C GLN A 57 -2.09 -16.62 10.53
N GLN A 58 -1.47 -15.47 10.77
CA GLN A 58 -2.10 -14.39 11.56
C GLN A 58 -3.27 -13.75 10.80
N ARG A 59 -3.17 -13.59 9.47
CA ARG A 59 -4.30 -13.16 8.64
C ARG A 59 -5.49 -14.10 8.82
N ALA A 60 -5.28 -15.42 8.72
CA ALA A 60 -6.34 -16.42 8.91
C ALA A 60 -6.96 -16.36 10.31
N LEU A 61 -6.15 -16.13 11.35
CA LEU A 61 -6.64 -15.93 12.72
C LEU A 61 -7.52 -14.68 12.82
N PHE A 62 -7.15 -13.56 12.20
CA PHE A 62 -8.00 -12.37 12.16
C PHE A 62 -9.31 -12.61 11.40
N GLN A 63 -9.26 -13.32 10.27
CA GLN A 63 -10.44 -13.64 9.46
C GLN A 63 -11.45 -14.56 10.18
N SER A 64 -11.01 -15.30 11.20
CA SER A 64 -11.89 -16.13 12.06
C SER A 64 -12.25 -15.48 13.40
N ASN A 65 -11.68 -14.32 13.72
CA ASN A 65 -11.88 -13.66 15.02
C ASN A 65 -13.18 -12.84 15.04
N THR A 66 -14.15 -13.26 15.83
CA THR A 66 -15.46 -12.61 16.00
C THR A 66 -15.49 -11.54 17.09
N GLN A 67 -14.36 -11.22 17.72
CA GLN A 67 -14.27 -10.16 18.73
C GLN A 67 -14.78 -8.84 18.17
N GLU A 68 -15.65 -8.17 18.92
CA GLU A 68 -16.13 -6.83 18.60
C GLU A 68 -15.19 -5.76 19.13
N LEU A 69 -14.92 -4.76 18.29
CA LEU A 69 -14.13 -3.58 18.60
C LEU A 69 -14.99 -2.32 18.46
N LYS A 70 -14.81 -1.37 19.37
CA LYS A 70 -15.38 -0.03 19.26
C LYS A 70 -14.46 0.83 18.42
N VAL A 71 -14.75 0.93 17.13
CA VAL A 71 -13.88 1.60 16.15
C VAL A 71 -14.30 3.05 16.00
N LYS A 72 -13.34 3.96 16.10
CA LYS A 72 -13.51 5.35 15.70
C LYS A 72 -12.94 5.50 14.29
N ASP A 73 -13.83 5.58 13.30
CA ASP A 73 -13.43 5.70 11.91
C ASP A 73 -13.16 7.16 11.54
N TYR A 74 -11.99 7.41 10.93
CA TYR A 74 -11.61 8.69 10.35
C TYR A 74 -11.66 8.67 8.82
N GLY A 75 -12.10 7.55 8.22
CA GLY A 75 -12.23 7.34 6.79
C GLY A 75 -13.49 7.97 6.17
N THR A 76 -13.82 7.48 5.00
CA THR A 76 -14.97 7.94 4.20
C THR A 76 -16.28 7.80 4.97
N GLY A 77 -16.80 8.89 5.51
CA GLY A 77 -18.17 8.96 6.00
C GLY A 77 -18.35 9.58 7.37
N ASN A 78 -17.53 9.29 8.37
CA ASN A 78 -17.84 9.69 9.75
C ASN A 78 -16.86 10.66 10.42
N LEU A 79 -15.73 11.00 9.79
CA LEU A 79 -14.73 11.97 10.31
C LEU A 79 -14.46 11.83 11.82
N GLY A 80 -14.54 10.60 12.37
CA GLY A 80 -14.30 10.29 13.77
C GLY A 80 -15.38 10.79 14.74
N LYS A 81 -16.59 11.10 14.27
CA LYS A 81 -17.70 11.61 15.11
C LYS A 81 -18.52 10.50 15.77
N GLU A 82 -18.63 9.35 15.13
CA GLU A 82 -19.37 8.21 15.66
C GLU A 82 -18.44 7.01 15.93
N VAL A 83 -18.74 6.29 16.99
CA VAL A 83 -18.10 5.01 17.32
C VAL A 83 -18.95 3.92 16.71
N ASP A 84 -18.37 3.15 15.82
CA ASP A 84 -18.98 1.96 15.22
C ASP A 84 -18.50 0.70 15.91
N ILE A 85 -19.34 -0.34 15.97
CA ILE A 85 -18.98 -1.67 16.48
C ILE A 85 -18.69 -2.55 15.27
N ARG A 86 -17.43 -2.99 15.14
CA ARG A 86 -17.01 -3.86 14.04
C ARG A 86 -16.32 -5.11 14.59
N ARG A 87 -16.60 -6.27 13.99
CA ARG A 87 -15.88 -7.49 14.33
C ARG A 87 -14.51 -7.49 13.64
N VAL A 88 -13.52 -8.07 14.31
CA VAL A 88 -12.16 -8.21 13.74
C VAL A 88 -12.19 -8.94 12.40
N CYS A 89 -12.99 -10.02 12.26
CA CYS A 89 -13.13 -10.77 11.01
C CYS A 89 -13.71 -9.90 9.87
N ASP A 90 -14.63 -8.98 10.16
CA ASP A 90 -15.19 -8.09 9.15
C ASP A 90 -14.14 -7.08 8.66
N ILE A 91 -13.34 -6.53 9.59
CA ILE A 91 -12.20 -5.66 9.25
C ILE A 91 -11.18 -6.45 8.41
N ALA A 92 -10.83 -7.67 8.84
CA ALA A 92 -9.86 -8.51 8.13
C ALA A 92 -10.30 -8.86 6.69
N ASN A 93 -11.59 -9.04 6.46
CA ASN A 93 -12.11 -9.39 5.14
C ASN A 93 -12.35 -8.18 4.21
N THR A 94 -12.36 -6.96 4.75
CA THR A 94 -12.66 -5.75 3.98
C THR A 94 -11.51 -4.77 3.84
N SER A 95 -10.54 -4.80 4.77
CA SER A 95 -9.50 -3.76 4.88
C SER A 95 -8.06 -4.31 4.85
N LEU A 96 -7.86 -5.60 4.65
CA LEU A 96 -6.51 -6.15 4.50
C LEU A 96 -6.12 -6.25 3.03
N GLU A 97 -4.98 -5.68 2.70
CA GLU A 97 -4.40 -5.80 1.36
C GLU A 97 -4.21 -7.28 0.96
N LYS A 98 -4.35 -7.55 -0.34
CA LYS A 98 -4.20 -8.89 -0.90
C LYS A 98 -2.78 -9.42 -0.69
N PRO A 99 -2.61 -10.72 -0.38
CA PRO A 99 -1.29 -11.31 -0.18
C PRO A 99 -0.31 -11.04 -1.33
N GLU A 100 -0.76 -11.14 -2.57
CA GLU A 100 0.07 -10.92 -3.75
C GLU A 100 0.65 -9.50 -3.84
N VAL A 101 -0.09 -8.48 -3.42
CA VAL A 101 0.38 -7.08 -3.39
C VAL A 101 1.35 -6.86 -2.24
N ALA A 102 1.01 -7.32 -1.03
CA ALA A 102 1.88 -7.23 0.14
C ALA A 102 3.22 -7.98 -0.10
N GLN A 103 3.19 -9.15 -0.75
CA GLN A 103 4.35 -9.91 -1.15
C GLN A 103 5.18 -9.20 -2.24
N LEU A 104 4.55 -8.47 -3.15
CA LEU A 104 5.25 -7.63 -4.11
C LEU A 104 6.03 -6.51 -3.40
N PHE A 105 5.38 -5.81 -2.46
CA PHE A 105 6.04 -4.77 -1.67
C PHE A 105 7.20 -5.34 -0.86
N PHE A 106 7.04 -6.52 -0.28
CA PHE A 106 8.11 -7.21 0.42
C PHE A 106 9.33 -7.43 -0.49
N ARG A 107 9.14 -7.99 -1.69
CA ARG A 107 10.22 -8.22 -2.66
C ARG A 107 10.89 -6.92 -3.09
N TRP A 108 10.12 -5.87 -3.34
CA TRP A 108 10.67 -4.56 -3.65
C TRP A 108 11.55 -4.02 -2.52
N LEU A 109 11.08 -4.12 -1.29
CA LEU A 109 11.82 -3.65 -0.13
C LEU A 109 13.07 -4.50 0.16
N VAL A 110 13.05 -5.80 -0.09
CA VAL A 110 14.28 -6.63 -0.07
C VAL A 110 15.27 -6.10 -1.10
N PHE A 111 14.83 -5.90 -2.34
CA PHE A 111 15.70 -5.39 -3.40
C PHE A 111 16.22 -3.99 -3.11
N LEU A 112 15.35 -3.06 -2.68
CA LEU A 112 15.76 -1.70 -2.32
C LEU A 112 16.76 -1.70 -1.15
N SER A 113 16.54 -2.54 -0.13
CA SER A 113 17.44 -2.66 1.03
C SER A 113 18.83 -3.20 0.64
N GLN A 114 18.89 -4.09 -0.35
CA GLN A 114 20.16 -4.59 -0.89
C GLN A 114 20.94 -3.53 -1.68
N GLN A 115 20.21 -2.60 -2.34
CA GLN A 115 20.81 -1.51 -3.11
C GLN A 115 21.16 -0.29 -2.26
N ALA A 116 20.52 -0.15 -1.09
CA ALA A 116 20.71 1.00 -0.23
C ALA A 116 21.95 0.82 0.66
N GLN A 117 22.72 1.89 0.82
CA GLN A 117 23.85 1.93 1.77
C GLN A 117 23.42 2.28 3.19
N LYS A 118 22.15 2.57 3.40
CA LYS A 118 21.53 2.99 4.67
C LYS A 118 20.21 2.25 4.88
N PRO A 119 19.70 2.18 6.12
CA PRO A 119 18.35 1.70 6.38
C PRO A 119 17.30 2.53 5.63
N LEU A 120 16.26 1.86 5.12
CA LEU A 120 15.15 2.53 4.45
C LEU A 120 14.18 3.12 5.46
N THR A 121 13.59 4.26 5.11
CA THR A 121 12.44 4.86 5.81
C THR A 121 11.18 4.63 4.99
N ILE A 122 10.26 3.87 5.57
CA ILE A 122 9.03 3.38 4.93
C ILE A 122 7.84 4.02 5.63
N PHE A 123 6.92 4.58 4.87
CA PHE A 123 5.67 5.13 5.37
C PHE A 123 4.50 4.27 4.91
N GLU A 124 3.55 4.00 5.82
CA GLU A 124 2.28 3.34 5.51
C GLU A 124 1.14 4.17 6.09
N LEU A 125 0.26 4.69 5.24
CA LEU A 125 -0.92 5.45 5.64
C LEU A 125 -2.13 4.51 5.62
N GLY A 126 -2.54 4.05 6.81
CA GLY A 126 -3.55 3.00 6.99
C GLY A 126 -2.93 1.67 7.45
N THR A 127 -2.79 1.51 8.77
CA THR A 127 -2.22 0.30 9.39
C THR A 127 -3.21 -0.86 9.36
N SER A 128 -4.48 -0.57 9.63
CA SER A 128 -5.51 -1.58 9.88
C SER A 128 -5.02 -2.60 10.94
N LEU A 129 -5.19 -3.90 10.71
CA LEU A 129 -4.76 -4.96 11.63
C LEU A 129 -3.23 -5.27 11.57
N GLY A 130 -2.45 -4.50 10.80
CA GLY A 130 -0.99 -4.56 10.76
C GLY A 130 -0.38 -5.69 9.93
N ILE A 131 -1.17 -6.39 9.11
CA ILE A 131 -0.69 -7.46 8.22
C ILE A 131 0.25 -6.90 7.14
N THR A 132 -0.18 -5.86 6.41
CA THR A 132 0.65 -5.22 5.37
C THR A 132 1.89 -4.61 5.99
N THR A 133 1.77 -3.94 7.12
CA THR A 133 2.90 -3.41 7.90
C THR A 133 3.94 -4.49 8.21
N SER A 134 3.49 -5.71 8.54
CA SER A 134 4.40 -6.84 8.81
C SER A 134 5.21 -7.22 7.57
N TYR A 135 4.60 -7.18 6.37
CA TYR A 135 5.31 -7.38 5.10
C TYR A 135 6.29 -6.24 4.79
N LEU A 136 5.96 -5.01 5.16
CA LEU A 136 6.85 -3.85 4.96
C LEU A 136 8.06 -3.86 5.92
N ALA A 137 7.89 -4.40 7.13
CA ALA A 137 8.92 -4.39 8.17
C ALA A 137 9.92 -5.55 8.07
N LYS A 138 9.46 -6.75 7.67
CA LYS A 138 10.28 -7.99 7.65
C LYS A 138 11.39 -8.06 6.59
N PRO A 139 11.40 -7.28 5.47
CA PRO A 139 12.49 -7.33 4.49
C PRO A 139 13.87 -7.07 5.08
N HIS A 140 13.99 -6.16 6.05
CA HIS A 140 15.26 -5.87 6.70
C HIS A 140 15.04 -5.23 8.09
N SER A 141 15.61 -5.81 9.14
CA SER A 141 15.41 -5.38 10.53
C SER A 141 15.89 -3.95 10.84
N ARG A 142 16.84 -3.42 10.09
CA ARG A 142 17.31 -2.03 10.24
C ARG A 142 16.43 -1.00 9.52
N ASN A 143 15.51 -1.39 8.65
CA ASN A 143 14.55 -0.47 8.06
C ASN A 143 13.61 0.05 9.15
N ARG A 144 13.11 1.26 8.96
CA ARG A 144 12.13 1.88 9.87
C ARG A 144 10.82 2.02 9.13
N VAL A 145 9.77 1.39 9.66
CA VAL A 145 8.41 1.54 9.16
C VAL A 145 7.65 2.48 10.07
N ILE A 146 7.10 3.56 9.52
CA ILE A 146 6.25 4.51 10.22
C ILE A 146 4.84 4.33 9.65
N THR A 147 3.90 3.87 10.50
CA THR A 147 2.54 3.55 10.07
C THR A 147 1.50 4.31 10.90
N PHE A 148 0.33 4.55 10.31
CA PHE A 148 -0.70 5.44 10.87
C PHE A 148 -2.03 4.71 10.96
N GLU A 149 -2.65 4.75 12.16
CA GLU A 149 -3.95 4.15 12.42
C GLU A 149 -4.85 5.11 13.21
N GLY A 150 -6.06 5.33 12.73
CA GLY A 150 -7.01 6.23 13.38
C GLY A 150 -7.60 5.66 14.67
N SER A 151 -7.96 4.36 14.66
CA SER A 151 -8.60 3.69 15.80
C SER A 151 -7.57 3.09 16.75
N LYS A 152 -7.67 3.44 18.04
CA LYS A 152 -6.83 2.85 19.09
C LYS A 152 -7.04 1.36 19.25
N GLU A 153 -8.26 0.89 19.08
CA GLU A 153 -8.63 -0.51 19.23
C GLU A 153 -8.05 -1.37 18.11
N ILE A 154 -8.10 -0.88 16.87
CA ILE A 154 -7.46 -1.53 15.71
C ILE A 154 -5.93 -1.50 15.88
N ALA A 155 -5.37 -0.35 16.24
CA ALA A 155 -3.94 -0.17 16.51
C ALA A 155 -3.43 -1.17 17.57
N HIS A 156 -4.23 -1.46 18.59
CA HIS A 156 -3.88 -2.45 19.62
C HIS A 156 -3.79 -3.88 19.05
N GLN A 157 -4.67 -4.25 18.11
CA GLN A 157 -4.59 -5.55 17.42
C GLN A 157 -3.29 -5.66 16.62
N ALA A 158 -2.89 -4.59 15.92
CA ALA A 158 -1.65 -4.54 15.17
C ALA A 158 -0.42 -4.67 16.08
N LEU A 159 -0.38 -3.97 17.22
CA LEU A 159 0.71 -4.09 18.20
C LEU A 159 0.84 -5.51 18.72
N GLN A 160 -0.26 -6.18 19.07
CA GLN A 160 -0.25 -7.58 19.48
C GLN A 160 0.24 -8.52 18.39
N LEU A 161 -0.14 -8.27 17.14
CA LEU A 161 0.36 -9.02 15.98
C LEU A 161 1.89 -8.92 15.88
N TRP A 162 2.44 -7.71 15.90
CA TRP A 162 3.89 -7.50 15.75
C TRP A 162 4.67 -8.08 16.89
N GLN A 163 4.15 -8.02 18.11
CA GLN A 163 4.76 -8.71 19.27
C GLN A 163 4.83 -10.23 19.05
N ARG A 164 3.74 -10.86 18.57
CA ARG A 164 3.72 -12.32 18.24
C ARG A 164 4.70 -12.69 17.13
N LEU A 165 4.89 -11.80 16.14
CA LEU A 165 5.79 -12.02 15.00
C LEU A 165 7.25 -11.60 15.28
N GLY A 166 7.55 -11.05 16.47
CA GLY A 166 8.88 -10.54 16.82
C GLY A 166 9.32 -9.44 15.84
N ILE A 167 8.47 -8.42 15.63
CA ILE A 167 8.78 -7.25 14.79
C ILE A 167 8.91 -6.03 15.68
N ASP A 168 10.06 -5.35 15.64
CA ASP A 168 10.42 -4.25 16.54
C ASP A 168 10.82 -2.96 15.81
N ASN A 169 10.87 -2.98 14.48
CA ASN A 169 11.26 -1.86 13.64
C ASN A 169 10.08 -1.04 13.09
N ILE A 170 8.96 -1.03 13.81
CA ILE A 170 7.73 -0.32 13.45
C ILE A 170 7.44 0.78 14.46
N GLU A 171 7.15 1.97 13.95
CA GLU A 171 6.68 3.13 14.72
C GLU A 171 5.22 3.41 14.36
N LEU A 172 4.30 3.14 15.27
CA LEU A 172 2.87 3.35 15.08
C LEU A 172 2.45 4.75 15.56
N LYS A 173 1.81 5.51 14.68
CA LYS A 173 1.19 6.81 14.97
C LYS A 173 -0.33 6.62 15.08
N ILE A 174 -0.87 6.76 16.28
CA ILE A 174 -2.31 6.63 16.51
C ILE A 174 -2.98 8.01 16.41
N GLY A 175 -4.00 8.12 15.58
CA GLY A 175 -4.80 9.34 15.39
C GLY A 175 -5.02 9.67 13.91
N ASN A 176 -5.65 10.82 13.68
CA ASN A 176 -5.93 11.28 12.32
C ASN A 176 -4.61 11.54 11.55
N ILE A 177 -4.50 10.98 10.35
CA ILE A 177 -3.34 11.14 9.47
C ILE A 177 -3.08 12.62 9.17
N ASP A 178 -4.11 13.42 8.92
CA ASP A 178 -3.99 14.85 8.65
C ASP A 178 -3.27 15.63 9.77
N SER A 179 -3.34 15.15 11.01
CA SER A 179 -2.67 15.77 12.16
C SER A 179 -1.30 15.18 12.49
N THR A 180 -1.02 13.95 12.06
CA THR A 180 0.18 13.19 12.49
C THR A 180 1.24 13.07 11.41
N LEU A 181 0.84 13.09 10.13
CA LEU A 181 1.73 12.84 8.99
C LEU A 181 2.84 13.90 8.86
N SER A 182 2.48 15.18 8.92
CA SER A 182 3.45 16.27 8.76
C SER A 182 4.59 16.20 9.78
N GLY A 183 4.26 15.92 11.06
CA GLY A 183 5.26 15.75 12.12
C GLY A 183 6.15 14.54 11.88
N ALA A 184 5.59 13.43 11.42
CA ALA A 184 6.35 12.21 11.13
C ALA A 184 7.27 12.36 9.89
N LEU A 185 6.88 13.17 8.91
CA LEU A 185 7.70 13.47 7.73
C LEU A 185 8.88 14.41 8.05
N SER A 186 8.76 15.23 9.10
CA SER A 186 9.80 16.22 9.45
C SER A 186 11.15 15.53 9.72
N GLY A 187 12.19 15.97 9.00
CA GLY A 187 13.54 15.40 9.09
C GLY A 187 13.73 14.03 8.43
N ASN A 188 12.69 13.44 7.86
CA ASN A 188 12.77 12.16 7.17
C ASN A 188 12.73 12.33 5.65
N LYS A 189 13.46 11.45 4.95
CA LYS A 189 13.27 11.20 3.51
C LYS A 189 12.48 9.92 3.34
N VAL A 190 11.62 9.87 2.35
CA VAL A 190 10.77 8.71 2.04
C VAL A 190 11.49 7.84 1.03
N ASP A 191 11.81 6.60 1.39
CA ASP A 191 12.33 5.61 0.45
C ASP A 191 11.16 4.82 -0.20
N PHE A 192 10.14 4.47 0.60
CA PHE A 192 8.92 3.82 0.14
C PHE A 192 7.72 4.37 0.91
N ALA A 193 6.59 4.59 0.23
CA ALA A 193 5.34 4.90 0.88
C ALA A 193 4.20 4.05 0.31
N PHE A 194 3.30 3.59 1.18
CA PHE A 194 2.03 2.96 0.81
C PHE A 194 0.89 3.80 1.36
N VAL A 195 0.01 4.27 0.47
CA VAL A 195 -1.14 5.12 0.79
C VAL A 195 -2.40 4.27 0.65
N ASP A 196 -2.92 3.80 1.77
CA ASP A 196 -4.10 2.93 1.91
C ASP A 196 -5.05 3.53 2.96
N ALA A 197 -5.47 4.78 2.72
CA ALA A 197 -6.32 5.49 3.67
C ALA A 197 -7.29 6.43 2.97
N ASN A 198 -8.52 6.49 3.51
CA ASN A 198 -9.59 7.41 3.14
C ASN A 198 -10.18 7.29 1.72
N HIS A 199 -9.51 6.73 0.76
CA HIS A 199 -9.94 6.46 -0.64
C HIS A 199 -10.85 7.55 -1.25
N THR A 200 -10.57 8.84 -0.95
CA THR A 200 -11.19 10.01 -1.55
C THR A 200 -10.16 10.82 -2.31
N TYR A 201 -10.60 11.56 -3.33
CA TYR A 201 -9.71 12.44 -4.09
C TYR A 201 -8.93 13.41 -3.20
N ASP A 202 -9.64 14.17 -2.36
CA ASP A 202 -9.02 15.22 -1.55
C ASP A 202 -7.99 14.68 -0.53
N ALA A 203 -8.30 13.55 0.13
CA ALA A 203 -7.39 12.96 1.11
C ALA A 203 -6.14 12.38 0.41
N THR A 204 -6.32 11.61 -0.67
CA THR A 204 -5.23 11.02 -1.44
C THR A 204 -4.29 12.10 -1.95
N MET A 205 -4.83 13.17 -2.56
CA MET A 205 -4.03 14.28 -3.06
C MET A 205 -3.28 15.01 -1.94
N ARG A 206 -3.93 15.28 -0.80
CA ARG A 206 -3.26 15.92 0.35
C ARG A 206 -2.10 15.07 0.87
N TYR A 207 -2.29 13.76 1.02
CA TYR A 207 -1.25 12.87 1.53
C TYR A 207 -0.07 12.77 0.56
N VAL A 208 -0.34 12.55 -0.72
CA VAL A 208 0.71 12.46 -1.73
C VAL A 208 1.47 13.79 -1.83
N HIS A 209 0.80 14.95 -1.83
CA HIS A 209 1.47 16.25 -1.84
C HIS A 209 2.39 16.47 -0.62
N GLN A 210 2.04 15.94 0.55
CA GLN A 210 2.93 15.99 1.71
C GLN A 210 4.15 15.08 1.49
N LEU A 211 3.95 13.84 1.04
CA LEU A 211 5.02 12.88 0.75
C LEU A 211 6.01 13.43 -0.30
N LEU A 212 5.50 14.07 -1.37
CA LEU A 212 6.32 14.63 -2.47
C LEU A 212 7.35 15.66 -2.02
N LYS A 213 7.17 16.33 -0.88
CA LYS A 213 8.16 17.25 -0.31
C LYS A 213 9.38 16.53 0.29
N HIS A 214 9.28 15.22 0.47
CA HIS A 214 10.27 14.39 1.18
C HIS A 214 10.87 13.28 0.31
N ILE A 215 10.54 13.24 -0.99
CA ILE A 215 11.04 12.24 -1.93
C ILE A 215 12.49 12.50 -2.35
N HIS A 216 13.06 11.49 -2.97
CA HIS A 216 14.31 11.51 -3.73
C HIS A 216 14.15 10.65 -5.00
N PRO A 217 15.08 10.67 -5.96
CA PRO A 217 14.91 9.95 -7.24
C PRO A 217 14.57 8.45 -7.12
N LYS A 218 15.00 7.79 -6.05
CA LYS A 218 14.74 6.36 -5.83
C LYS A 218 13.50 6.08 -4.99
N THR A 219 12.73 7.10 -4.59
CA THR A 219 11.48 6.92 -3.85
C THR A 219 10.47 6.16 -4.69
N ILE A 220 9.69 5.29 -4.04
CA ILE A 220 8.52 4.63 -4.62
C ILE A 220 7.31 5.00 -3.76
N ILE A 221 6.22 5.47 -4.38
CA ILE A 221 4.93 5.67 -3.71
C ILE A 221 3.90 4.74 -4.35
N ALA A 222 3.34 3.84 -3.56
CA ALA A 222 2.23 2.98 -3.93
C ALA A 222 0.92 3.56 -3.36
N ILE A 223 -0.16 3.52 -4.13
CA ILE A 223 -1.48 4.04 -3.77
C ILE A 223 -2.49 2.95 -4.01
N ASP A 224 -3.25 2.61 -2.96
CA ASP A 224 -4.27 1.59 -3.06
C ASP A 224 -5.56 2.09 -3.70
N ASP A 225 -6.35 1.14 -4.19
CA ASP A 225 -7.71 1.32 -4.70
C ASP A 225 -7.86 2.43 -5.77
N ILE A 226 -6.86 2.60 -6.67
CA ILE A 226 -6.82 3.65 -7.72
C ILE A 226 -8.01 3.65 -8.69
N HIS A 227 -8.78 2.56 -8.73
CA HIS A 227 -9.99 2.39 -9.55
C HIS A 227 -11.23 2.08 -8.71
N TYR A 228 -11.20 2.36 -7.39
CA TYR A 228 -12.31 2.09 -6.49
C TYR A 228 -13.54 2.95 -6.78
N SER A 229 -13.34 4.22 -7.08
CA SER A 229 -14.37 5.24 -7.30
C SER A 229 -13.94 6.23 -8.39
N GLU A 230 -14.88 7.06 -8.88
CA GLU A 230 -14.56 8.16 -9.80
C GLU A 230 -13.58 9.16 -9.19
N GLU A 231 -13.68 9.41 -7.89
CA GLU A 231 -12.74 10.27 -7.17
C GLU A 231 -11.31 9.69 -7.20
N MET A 232 -11.15 8.41 -6.96
CA MET A 232 -9.86 7.75 -7.00
C MET A 232 -9.30 7.63 -8.43
N GLU A 233 -10.14 7.36 -9.45
CA GLU A 233 -9.70 7.42 -10.86
C GLU A 233 -9.22 8.83 -11.24
N ARG A 234 -9.91 9.88 -10.76
CA ARG A 234 -9.49 11.27 -10.97
C ARG A 234 -8.17 11.56 -10.27
N ALA A 235 -8.02 11.17 -9.00
CA ALA A 235 -6.77 11.34 -8.24
C ALA A 235 -5.62 10.64 -8.96
N TRP A 236 -5.80 9.39 -9.37
CA TRP A 236 -4.79 8.62 -10.09
C TRP A 236 -4.39 9.28 -11.43
N SER A 237 -5.38 9.74 -12.20
CA SER A 237 -5.13 10.44 -13.47
C SER A 237 -4.32 11.73 -13.28
N GLU A 238 -4.59 12.49 -12.22
CA GLU A 238 -3.87 13.72 -11.92
C GLU A 238 -2.45 13.43 -11.42
N LEU A 239 -2.29 12.45 -10.55
CA LEU A 239 -0.97 12.01 -10.05
C LEU A 239 -0.05 11.56 -11.17
N GLN A 240 -0.57 10.87 -12.19
CA GLN A 240 0.18 10.46 -13.38
C GLN A 240 0.71 11.64 -14.22
N GLN A 241 0.12 12.81 -14.08
CA GLN A 241 0.47 14.03 -14.85
C GLN A 241 1.34 15.00 -14.05
N MET A 242 1.66 14.69 -12.79
CA MET A 242 2.49 15.57 -11.97
C MET A 242 3.91 15.68 -12.53
N PRO A 243 4.51 16.88 -12.57
CA PRO A 243 5.86 17.09 -13.15
C PRO A 243 6.96 16.26 -12.48
N GLN A 244 6.79 15.90 -11.20
CA GLN A 244 7.75 15.10 -10.44
C GLN A 244 7.64 13.60 -10.78
N VAL A 245 6.50 13.14 -11.28
CA VAL A 245 6.24 11.74 -11.62
C VAL A 245 6.79 11.45 -13.01
N THR A 246 7.76 10.57 -13.07
CA THR A 246 8.41 10.22 -14.34
C THR A 246 7.79 8.98 -14.96
N THR A 247 7.45 7.99 -14.16
CA THR A 247 6.84 6.74 -14.64
C THR A 247 5.80 6.27 -13.64
N THR A 248 4.75 5.60 -14.14
CA THR A 248 3.76 4.93 -13.29
C THR A 248 3.53 3.49 -13.71
N MET A 249 3.14 2.67 -12.73
CA MET A 249 2.67 1.30 -12.97
C MET A 249 1.28 1.13 -12.34
N ASP A 250 0.32 0.72 -13.16
CA ASP A 250 -1.06 0.41 -12.77
C ASP A 250 -1.21 -1.11 -12.69
N PHE A 251 -1.43 -1.63 -11.48
CA PHE A 251 -1.66 -3.06 -11.18
C PHE A 251 -3.14 -3.37 -10.96
N LEU A 252 -4.05 -2.53 -11.44
CA LEU A 252 -5.50 -2.57 -11.28
C LEU A 252 -6.00 -2.09 -9.91
N HIS A 253 -5.51 -2.65 -8.82
CA HIS A 253 -5.87 -2.22 -7.46
C HIS A 253 -4.89 -1.18 -6.93
N VAL A 254 -3.63 -1.36 -7.19
CA VAL A 254 -2.56 -0.49 -6.72
C VAL A 254 -1.89 0.23 -7.89
N GLY A 255 -1.75 1.53 -7.75
CA GLY A 255 -0.94 2.38 -8.62
C GLY A 255 0.39 2.72 -7.98
N VAL A 256 1.46 2.76 -8.77
CA VAL A 256 2.82 3.04 -8.26
C VAL A 256 3.43 4.18 -9.03
N LEU A 257 3.99 5.15 -8.29
CA LEU A 257 4.67 6.34 -8.81
C LEU A 257 6.18 6.20 -8.64
N PHE A 258 6.93 6.57 -9.68
CA PHE A 258 8.40 6.64 -9.71
C PHE A 258 8.86 8.06 -10.05
N PHE A 259 10.03 8.45 -9.53
CA PHE A 259 10.50 9.84 -9.54
C PHE A 259 11.92 10.01 -10.10
N ASP A 260 12.55 8.94 -10.62
CA ASP A 260 13.89 9.05 -11.19
C ASP A 260 13.85 9.79 -12.53
N PRO A 261 14.52 10.96 -12.67
CA PRO A 261 14.48 11.76 -13.90
C PRO A 261 15.11 11.06 -15.11
N HIS A 262 15.85 9.96 -14.90
CA HIS A 262 16.41 9.15 -15.99
C HIS A 262 15.38 8.17 -16.58
N TYR A 263 14.21 8.00 -15.96
CA TYR A 263 13.17 7.14 -16.52
C TYR A 263 12.41 7.89 -17.62
N ILE A 264 12.02 7.13 -18.65
CA ILE A 264 11.15 7.65 -19.71
C ILE A 264 9.76 7.91 -19.12
N GLN A 265 9.24 9.11 -19.32
CA GLN A 265 7.89 9.46 -18.88
C GLN A 265 6.86 8.55 -19.58
N ARG A 266 6.31 7.61 -18.84
CA ARG A 266 5.37 6.62 -19.35
C ARG A 266 4.51 6.00 -18.26
N ASN A 267 3.25 5.69 -18.64
CA ASN A 267 2.29 5.00 -17.78
C ASN A 267 2.13 3.56 -18.27
N TYR A 268 2.50 2.59 -17.42
CA TYR A 268 2.40 1.17 -17.72
C TYR A 268 1.18 0.57 -17.03
N ARG A 269 0.49 -0.37 -17.69
CA ARG A 269 -0.48 -1.27 -17.06
C ARG A 269 0.11 -2.66 -17.02
N ILE A 270 0.21 -3.22 -15.82
CA ILE A 270 0.93 -4.47 -15.59
C ILE A 270 0.03 -5.43 -14.83
N LYS A 271 -0.13 -6.63 -15.37
CA LYS A 271 -0.88 -7.69 -14.70
C LYS A 271 -0.06 -8.28 -13.57
N LEU A 272 -0.57 -8.21 -12.36
CA LEU A 272 0.04 -8.85 -11.21
C LEU A 272 -0.15 -10.37 -11.31
N LYS A 273 0.94 -11.13 -11.10
CA LYS A 273 0.89 -12.58 -11.01
C LYS A 273 0.23 -12.97 -9.68
N LYS A 274 -0.77 -13.83 -9.73
CA LYS A 274 -1.29 -14.49 -8.52
C LYS A 274 -0.35 -15.62 -8.16
N HIS A 275 0.24 -15.55 -6.98
CA HIS A 275 1.00 -16.65 -6.42
C HIS A 275 0.04 -17.61 -5.69
N PRO A 276 0.23 -18.92 -5.76
CA PRO A 276 -0.50 -19.84 -4.90
C PRO A 276 -0.22 -19.46 -3.44
N LEU A 277 -1.28 -19.35 -2.64
CA LEU A 277 -1.16 -19.19 -1.19
C LEU A 277 -0.40 -20.41 -0.65
N ILE A 278 0.66 -20.18 0.08
CA ILE A 278 1.50 -21.21 0.69
C ILE A 278 0.79 -21.81 1.90
#